data_58e75b364e8ee321463340f7b6f99e3c
#
_entry.id   58e75b364e8ee321463340f7b6f99e3c
#
_cell.length_a   1.000
_cell.length_b   1.000
_cell.length_c   1.000
_cell.angle_alpha   90.00
_cell.angle_beta   90.00
_cell.angle_gamma   90.00
#
_symmetry.space_group_name_H-M   'P 1'
#
loop_
_entity.id
_entity.type
_entity.pdbx_description
1 polymer ?
#
loop_
_entity_poly.entity_id
_entity_poly.type
_entity_poly.pdbx_seq_one_letter_code
_entity_poly.pdbx_strand_id
1 'polypeptide(L)'
;WARLGLTLREDAAGCGWQSLAASPIPRAAPAPGCHQAAATARDCLENHGVELLAVACRWVFPEAFNAGLDRGLNKSDLLSQTSLGLAADLRRHDPTAAASICCDRHGGRKRYAGVVSHCFAAARVEPLTETPACSRYLIHADGPSTAISFSVGGEALLPVAVASMTAKYVRELAMAAFNHFWAGRSPALRPTAGYPLDARRWWQESAAVRQQLMIPDQALWRRA
;
A
#
# COMPACT_ATOMS: atom_id res chain seq x y z
N TRP A 1 -4.09 0.01 -14.46
CA TRP A 1 -3.58 0.81 -13.35
C TRP A 1 -4.61 1.84 -12.89
N ALA A 2 -5.19 2.62 -13.80
CA ALA A 2 -6.22 3.61 -13.45
C ALA A 2 -7.40 3.01 -12.65
N ARG A 3 -7.82 1.78 -12.97
CA ARG A 3 -8.86 1.05 -12.22
C ARG A 3 -8.47 0.67 -10.79
N LEU A 4 -7.16 0.69 -10.46
CA LEU A 4 -6.64 0.48 -9.11
C LEU A 4 -6.41 1.81 -8.36
N GLY A 5 -6.85 2.94 -8.91
CA GLY A 5 -6.60 4.26 -8.32
C GLY A 5 -5.10 4.61 -8.23
N LEU A 6 -4.24 3.89 -8.96
CA LEU A 6 -2.82 4.16 -9.03
C LEU A 6 -2.57 5.30 -9.99
N THR A 7 -2.42 6.49 -9.46
CA THR A 7 -1.84 7.61 -10.19
C THR A 7 -0.33 7.38 -10.24
N LEU A 8 0.16 6.97 -11.39
CA LEU A 8 1.61 6.90 -11.64
C LEU A 8 2.08 8.34 -11.80
N ARG A 9 2.69 8.90 -10.76
CA ARG A 9 3.38 10.17 -10.89
C ARG A 9 4.66 9.95 -11.67
N GLU A 10 4.78 10.59 -12.83
CA GLU A 10 5.99 10.55 -13.67
C GLU A 10 7.15 11.36 -13.06
N ASP A 11 6.88 12.14 -12.04
CA ASP A 11 7.71 13.24 -11.52
C ASP A 11 8.57 12.90 -10.31
N ALA A 12 8.61 11.66 -9.86
CA ALA A 12 9.54 11.30 -8.79
C ALA A 12 10.95 11.10 -9.35
N ALA A 13 11.74 12.15 -9.33
CA ALA A 13 13.21 12.17 -9.48
C ALA A 13 13.79 11.53 -10.76
N GLY A 14 13.06 11.46 -11.87
CA GLY A 14 13.60 10.90 -13.14
C GLY A 14 13.98 9.42 -13.08
N CYS A 15 13.55 8.70 -12.06
CA CYS A 15 13.83 7.29 -11.87
C CYS A 15 12.89 6.44 -12.73
N GLY A 16 13.33 6.06 -13.92
CA GLY A 16 12.53 5.32 -14.92
C GLY A 16 11.90 4.00 -14.48
N TRP A 17 12.30 3.42 -13.34
CA TRP A 17 11.65 2.23 -12.79
C TRP A 17 10.30 2.52 -12.11
N GLN A 18 9.98 3.76 -11.86
CA GLN A 18 8.70 4.14 -11.26
C GLN A 18 7.56 4.12 -12.27
N SER A 19 7.87 3.99 -13.56
CA SER A 19 6.89 3.81 -14.62
C SER A 19 6.49 2.33 -14.72
N LEU A 20 5.43 1.95 -14.02
CA LEU A 20 4.82 0.62 -14.14
C LEU A 20 3.94 0.46 -15.39
N ALA A 21 3.73 1.53 -16.13
CA ALA A 21 2.81 1.59 -17.27
C ALA A 21 3.10 0.56 -18.36
N ALA A 22 4.36 0.14 -18.49
CA ALA A 22 4.80 -0.82 -19.50
C ALA A 22 4.69 -2.30 -19.07
N SER A 23 4.30 -2.58 -17.82
CA SER A 23 4.23 -3.97 -17.34
C SER A 23 2.85 -4.56 -17.62
N PRO A 24 2.76 -5.60 -18.48
CA PRO A 24 1.49 -6.29 -18.70
C PRO A 24 1.05 -7.00 -17.43
N ILE A 25 -0.23 -6.94 -17.12
CA ILE A 25 -0.88 -7.69 -16.04
C ILE A 25 -1.95 -8.61 -16.65
N PRO A 26 -2.05 -9.84 -16.17
CA PRO A 26 -1.24 -10.52 -15.14
C PRO A 26 0.13 -10.99 -15.68
N ARG A 27 1.14 -11.10 -14.79
CA ARG A 27 2.49 -11.48 -15.19
C ARG A 27 2.72 -12.99 -15.29
N ALA A 28 2.07 -13.77 -14.43
CA ALA A 28 2.41 -15.18 -14.23
C ALA A 28 1.35 -16.16 -14.77
N ALA A 29 0.20 -15.68 -15.25
CA ALA A 29 -0.84 -16.55 -15.77
C ALA A 29 -1.31 -16.08 -17.16
N PRO A 30 -1.65 -17.00 -18.06
CA PRO A 30 -2.20 -16.63 -19.35
C PRO A 30 -3.55 -15.90 -19.17
N ALA A 31 -3.76 -14.85 -19.95
CA ALA A 31 -4.94 -13.98 -19.87
C ALA A 31 -6.29 -14.74 -19.82
N PRO A 32 -6.52 -15.82 -20.62
CA PRO A 32 -7.77 -16.57 -20.56
C PRO A 32 -8.06 -17.17 -19.17
N GLY A 33 -7.05 -17.76 -18.50
CA GLY A 33 -7.24 -18.34 -17.17
C GLY A 33 -7.56 -17.28 -16.11
N CYS A 34 -6.97 -16.09 -16.22
CA CYS A 34 -7.28 -15.00 -15.31
C CYS A 34 -8.68 -14.43 -15.50
N HIS A 35 -9.17 -14.34 -16.74
CA HIS A 35 -10.54 -13.92 -17.02
C HIS A 35 -11.56 -14.88 -16.40
N GLN A 36 -11.33 -16.19 -16.56
CA GLN A 36 -12.20 -17.21 -15.96
C GLN A 36 -12.18 -17.14 -14.43
N ALA A 37 -10.99 -17.03 -13.80
CA ALA A 37 -10.87 -16.91 -12.35
C ALA A 37 -11.54 -15.63 -11.84
N ALA A 38 -11.40 -14.52 -12.55
CA ALA A 38 -12.05 -13.24 -12.18
C ALA A 38 -13.59 -13.34 -12.30
N ALA A 39 -14.11 -14.02 -13.33
CA ALA A 39 -15.55 -14.28 -13.46
C ALA A 39 -16.06 -15.12 -12.31
N THR A 40 -15.41 -16.26 -12.02
CA THR A 40 -15.77 -17.14 -10.91
C THR A 40 -15.74 -16.41 -9.55
N ALA A 41 -14.73 -15.56 -9.32
CA ALA A 41 -14.63 -14.79 -8.08
C ALA A 41 -15.76 -13.75 -7.98
N ARG A 42 -16.13 -13.10 -9.09
CA ARG A 42 -17.25 -12.16 -9.13
C ARG A 42 -18.56 -12.87 -8.83
N ASP A 43 -18.86 -13.95 -9.54
CA ASP A 43 -20.07 -14.74 -9.33
C ASP A 43 -20.19 -15.22 -7.87
N CYS A 44 -19.07 -15.64 -7.29
CA CYS A 44 -19.04 -16.04 -5.88
C CYS A 44 -19.40 -14.88 -4.96
N LEU A 45 -18.84 -13.69 -5.15
CA LEU A 45 -19.15 -12.49 -4.36
C LEU A 45 -20.61 -12.09 -4.52
N GLU A 46 -21.11 -12.00 -5.77
CA GLU A 46 -22.49 -11.62 -6.09
C GLU A 46 -23.50 -12.58 -5.47
N ASN A 47 -23.25 -13.90 -5.52
CA ASN A 47 -24.08 -14.93 -4.87
C ASN A 47 -24.16 -14.79 -3.35
N HIS A 48 -23.20 -14.08 -2.72
CA HIS A 48 -23.19 -13.77 -1.30
C HIS A 48 -23.62 -12.32 -1.01
N GLY A 49 -24.14 -11.60 -1.99
CA GLY A 49 -24.56 -10.21 -1.84
C GLY A 49 -23.39 -9.23 -1.60
N VAL A 50 -22.19 -9.58 -2.08
CA VAL A 50 -20.98 -8.76 -1.95
C VAL A 50 -20.59 -8.20 -3.32
N GLU A 51 -20.37 -6.90 -3.40
CA GLU A 51 -19.87 -6.20 -4.58
C GLU A 51 -18.51 -5.56 -4.28
N LEU A 52 -17.53 -5.74 -5.17
CA LEU A 52 -16.24 -5.06 -5.12
C LEU A 52 -16.33 -3.72 -5.86
N LEU A 53 -16.59 -2.65 -5.14
CA LEU A 53 -16.80 -1.32 -5.71
C LEU A 53 -15.50 -0.68 -6.19
N ALA A 54 -14.44 -0.76 -5.39
CA ALA A 54 -13.16 -0.15 -5.71
C ALA A 54 -11.99 -0.84 -5.02
N VAL A 55 -10.83 -0.76 -5.64
CA VAL A 55 -9.54 -1.11 -5.04
C VAL A 55 -8.58 0.04 -5.32
N ALA A 56 -7.90 0.54 -4.29
CA ALA A 56 -6.92 1.60 -4.42
C ALA A 56 -5.60 1.24 -3.72
N CYS A 57 -4.50 1.75 -4.24
CA CYS A 57 -3.17 1.59 -3.65
C CYS A 57 -2.46 2.94 -3.58
N ARG A 58 -1.56 3.06 -2.61
CA ARG A 58 -0.67 4.23 -2.48
C ARG A 58 0.77 3.75 -2.36
N TRP A 59 1.62 4.29 -3.21
CA TRP A 59 3.06 4.05 -3.17
C TRP A 59 3.73 4.94 -2.14
N VAL A 60 4.65 4.37 -1.39
CA VAL A 60 5.56 5.13 -0.53
C VAL A 60 6.98 4.73 -0.92
N PHE A 61 7.58 5.51 -1.81
CA PHE A 61 8.96 5.34 -2.23
C PHE A 61 9.94 5.73 -1.12
N PRO A 62 11.21 5.27 -1.18
CA PRO A 62 12.20 5.55 -0.15
C PRO A 62 12.35 7.03 0.20
N GLU A 63 12.34 7.90 -0.80
CA GLU A 63 12.45 9.35 -0.60
C GLU A 63 11.29 9.91 0.25
N ALA A 64 10.04 9.59 -0.11
CA ALA A 64 8.87 10.01 0.63
C ALA A 64 8.83 9.41 2.05
N PHE A 65 9.28 8.16 2.20
CA PHE A 65 9.43 7.51 3.49
C PHE A 65 10.46 8.23 4.36
N ASN A 66 11.65 8.52 3.81
CA ASN A 66 12.73 9.21 4.50
C ASN A 66 12.35 10.63 4.90
N ALA A 67 11.66 11.36 4.02
CA ALA A 67 11.11 12.68 4.34
C ALA A 67 10.07 12.64 5.47
N GLY A 68 9.33 11.56 5.61
CA GLY A 68 8.46 11.33 6.76
C GLY A 68 9.24 11.18 8.06
N LEU A 69 10.33 10.41 8.05
CA LEU A 69 11.22 10.26 9.21
C LEU A 69 11.86 11.60 9.61
N ASP A 70 12.27 12.42 8.63
CA ASP A 70 12.85 13.74 8.87
C ASP A 70 11.87 14.71 9.54
N ARG A 71 10.56 14.50 9.34
CA ARG A 71 9.49 15.21 10.06
C ARG A 71 9.16 14.62 11.44
N GLY A 72 9.93 13.65 11.90
CA GLY A 72 9.76 13.02 13.21
C GLY A 72 8.75 11.87 13.26
N LEU A 73 8.23 11.41 12.11
CA LEU A 73 7.36 10.25 12.07
C LEU A 73 8.18 8.96 12.18
N ASN A 74 7.64 7.97 12.85
CA ASN A 74 8.20 6.63 12.82
C ASN A 74 7.50 5.76 11.75
N LYS A 75 8.02 4.57 11.52
CA LYS A 75 7.50 3.62 10.53
C LYS A 75 6.01 3.29 10.73
N SER A 76 5.56 3.15 11.97
CA SER A 76 4.16 2.87 12.29
C SER A 76 3.26 4.08 12.00
N ASP A 77 3.76 5.30 12.22
CA ASP A 77 3.03 6.53 11.88
C ASP A 77 2.85 6.65 10.36
N LEU A 78 3.93 6.45 9.60
CA LEU A 78 3.90 6.48 8.14
C LEU A 78 2.91 5.46 7.56
N LEU A 79 2.97 4.21 8.06
CA LEU A 79 2.02 3.18 7.67
C LEU A 79 0.59 3.59 8.00
N SER A 80 0.34 4.04 9.22
CA SER A 80 -1.00 4.43 9.67
C SER A 80 -1.55 5.61 8.87
N GLN A 81 -0.78 6.67 8.67
CA GLN A 81 -1.21 7.83 7.90
C GLN A 81 -1.48 7.47 6.43
N THR A 82 -0.65 6.62 5.82
CA THR A 82 -0.85 6.18 4.45
C THR A 82 -2.11 5.35 4.29
N SER A 83 -2.30 4.34 5.16
CA SER A 83 -3.44 3.43 5.08
C SER A 83 -4.76 4.13 5.43
N LEU A 84 -4.77 4.94 6.48
CA LEU A 84 -5.98 5.67 6.90
C LEU A 84 -6.32 6.82 5.95
N GLY A 85 -5.30 7.49 5.38
CA GLY A 85 -5.53 8.47 4.32
C GLY A 85 -6.20 7.85 3.10
N LEU A 86 -5.76 6.64 2.70
CA LEU A 86 -6.39 5.89 1.62
C LEU A 86 -7.83 5.47 1.97
N ALA A 87 -8.08 5.04 3.21
CA ALA A 87 -9.42 4.70 3.68
C ALA A 87 -10.35 5.93 3.72
N ALA A 88 -9.84 7.10 4.15
CA ALA A 88 -10.58 8.35 4.12
C ALA A 88 -10.90 8.79 2.68
N ASP A 89 -9.97 8.60 1.73
CA ASP A 89 -10.20 8.86 0.32
C ASP A 89 -11.33 7.98 -0.23
N LEU A 90 -11.28 6.68 0.03
CA LEU A 90 -12.33 5.74 -0.37
C LEU A 90 -13.69 6.08 0.24
N ARG A 91 -13.71 6.48 1.52
CA ARG A 91 -14.94 6.86 2.22
C ARG A 91 -15.64 8.08 1.58
N ARG A 92 -14.88 8.98 0.94
CA ARG A 92 -15.45 10.15 0.27
C ARG A 92 -16.25 9.82 -1.00
N HIS A 93 -16.06 8.63 -1.57
CA HIS A 93 -16.83 8.21 -2.75
C HIS A 93 -18.32 7.97 -2.44
N ASP A 94 -18.63 7.53 -1.22
CA ASP A 94 -20.01 7.41 -0.75
C ASP A 94 -20.12 7.87 0.72
N PRO A 95 -20.29 9.17 0.95
CA PRO A 95 -20.39 9.71 2.31
C PRO A 95 -21.73 9.40 2.99
N THR A 96 -22.72 8.91 2.26
CA THR A 96 -24.09 8.67 2.78
C THR A 96 -24.32 7.26 3.27
N ALA A 97 -23.51 6.29 2.84
CA ALA A 97 -23.62 4.91 3.30
C ALA A 97 -23.02 4.71 4.70
N ALA A 98 -23.59 3.81 5.48
CA ALA A 98 -22.92 3.28 6.67
C ALA A 98 -21.68 2.50 6.27
N ALA A 99 -20.55 2.74 6.93
CA ALA A 99 -19.29 2.12 6.57
C ALA A 99 -18.57 1.46 7.75
N SER A 100 -17.84 0.39 7.45
CA SER A 100 -16.93 -0.25 8.39
C SER A 100 -15.56 -0.38 7.76
N ILE A 101 -14.54 0.18 8.40
CA ILE A 101 -13.14 0.11 7.97
C ILE A 101 -12.45 -0.97 8.80
N CYS A 102 -11.96 -2.01 8.15
CA CYS A 102 -11.22 -3.09 8.78
C CYS A 102 -9.73 -2.97 8.42
N CYS A 103 -8.87 -2.93 9.44
CA CYS A 103 -7.43 -2.89 9.27
C CYS A 103 -6.75 -4.03 10.02
N ASP A 104 -5.66 -4.55 9.46
CA ASP A 104 -4.71 -5.29 10.27
C ASP A 104 -3.98 -4.34 11.23
N ARG A 105 -3.41 -4.87 12.31
CA ARG A 105 -2.67 -4.07 13.28
C ARG A 105 -1.41 -3.47 12.65
N HIS A 106 -1.20 -2.18 12.85
CA HIS A 106 0.01 -1.48 12.37
C HIS A 106 1.17 -1.66 13.36
N GLY A 107 1.91 -2.75 13.23
CA GLY A 107 3.00 -3.10 14.14
C GLY A 107 2.51 -3.30 15.59
N GLY A 108 3.25 -2.77 16.57
CA GLY A 108 2.90 -2.88 17.98
C GLY A 108 1.88 -1.84 18.50
N ARG A 109 1.30 -1.00 17.62
CA ARG A 109 0.41 0.09 18.03
C ARG A 109 -0.88 -0.46 18.62
N LYS A 110 -1.29 0.09 19.77
CA LYS A 110 -2.56 -0.25 20.45
C LYS A 110 -3.58 0.90 20.42
N ARG A 111 -3.10 2.16 20.32
CA ARG A 111 -3.93 3.36 20.36
C ARG A 111 -3.88 4.07 19.02
N TYR A 112 -5.05 4.27 18.41
CA TYR A 112 -5.15 4.85 17.07
C TYR A 112 -5.94 6.15 17.04
N ALA A 113 -6.58 6.57 18.15
CA ALA A 113 -7.44 7.75 18.18
C ALA A 113 -6.78 8.99 17.53
N GLY A 114 -5.54 9.30 17.90
CA GLY A 114 -4.83 10.46 17.37
C GLY A 114 -4.58 10.37 15.85
N VAL A 115 -4.15 9.22 15.32
CA VAL A 115 -3.91 9.08 13.88
C VAL A 115 -5.21 8.98 13.10
N VAL A 116 -6.26 8.41 13.66
CA VAL A 116 -7.61 8.41 13.05
C VAL A 116 -8.14 9.85 12.97
N SER A 117 -8.07 10.62 14.06
CA SER A 117 -8.47 12.04 14.06
C SER A 117 -7.66 12.88 13.07
N HIS A 118 -6.37 12.59 12.89
CA HIS A 118 -5.54 13.27 11.91
C HIS A 118 -6.01 13.01 10.47
N CYS A 119 -6.37 11.76 10.15
CA CYS A 119 -6.78 11.37 8.79
C CYS A 119 -8.24 11.70 8.48
N PHE A 120 -9.09 11.82 9.50
CA PHE A 120 -10.51 12.20 9.41
C PHE A 120 -10.73 13.54 10.14
N ALA A 121 -10.02 14.57 9.70
CA ALA A 121 -9.84 15.84 10.42
C ALA A 121 -11.15 16.60 10.77
N ALA A 122 -12.23 16.40 10.01
CA ALA A 122 -13.53 17.04 10.27
C ALA A 122 -14.45 16.19 11.16
N ALA A 123 -13.96 15.06 11.71
CA ALA A 123 -14.78 14.11 12.44
C ALA A 123 -14.39 14.01 13.92
N ARG A 124 -15.38 13.75 14.77
CA ARG A 124 -15.16 13.35 16.17
C ARG A 124 -14.86 11.85 16.20
N VAL A 125 -13.76 11.46 16.82
CA VAL A 125 -13.36 10.06 17.00
C VAL A 125 -13.65 9.63 18.44
N GLU A 126 -14.45 8.58 18.57
CA GLU A 126 -14.85 7.98 19.84
C GLU A 126 -14.21 6.60 20.01
N PRO A 127 -13.34 6.41 21.02
CA PRO A 127 -12.80 5.10 21.34
C PRO A 127 -13.88 4.19 21.92
N LEU A 128 -14.06 2.99 21.32
CA LEU A 128 -14.97 1.97 21.85
C LEU A 128 -14.20 0.90 22.63
N THR A 129 -13.05 0.50 22.13
CA THR A 129 -12.22 -0.57 22.74
C THR A 129 -10.77 -0.38 22.35
N GLU A 130 -9.85 -0.58 23.29
CA GLU A 130 -8.41 -0.61 23.05
C GLU A 130 -7.77 -1.77 23.83
N THR A 131 -7.71 -2.94 23.22
CA THR A 131 -7.12 -4.15 23.80
C THR A 131 -5.87 -4.61 23.07
N PRO A 132 -5.08 -5.53 23.61
CA PRO A 132 -3.98 -6.16 22.86
C PRO A 132 -4.41 -6.88 21.58
N ALA A 133 -5.62 -7.38 21.47
CA ALA A 133 -6.11 -8.11 20.31
C ALA A 133 -6.78 -7.19 19.28
N CYS A 134 -7.52 -6.17 19.72
CA CYS A 134 -8.31 -5.32 18.85
C CYS A 134 -8.47 -3.91 19.42
N SER A 135 -8.40 -2.89 18.55
CA SER A 135 -8.76 -1.51 18.87
C SER A 135 -9.89 -1.07 17.94
N ARG A 136 -10.96 -0.50 18.49
CA ARG A 136 -12.16 -0.10 17.74
C ARG A 136 -12.56 1.33 18.08
N TYR A 137 -12.97 2.07 17.05
CA TYR A 137 -13.40 3.46 17.17
C TYR A 137 -14.64 3.69 16.33
N LEU A 138 -15.39 4.73 16.70
CA LEU A 138 -16.47 5.25 15.89
C LEU A 138 -16.09 6.68 15.44
N ILE A 139 -16.24 6.92 14.16
CA ILE A 139 -15.92 8.18 13.49
C ILE A 139 -17.26 8.86 13.19
N HIS A 140 -17.51 9.99 13.83
CA HIS A 140 -18.72 10.82 13.65
C HIS A 140 -18.34 12.01 12.77
N ALA A 141 -18.85 12.01 11.55
CA ALA A 141 -18.77 13.10 10.58
C ALA A 141 -20.19 13.52 10.19
N ASP A 142 -20.32 14.43 9.24
CA ASP A 142 -21.62 14.75 8.65
C ASP A 142 -22.16 13.50 7.93
N GLY A 143 -23.25 12.92 8.46
CA GLY A 143 -23.86 11.69 7.96
C GLY A 143 -23.69 10.48 8.89
N PRO A 144 -23.89 9.25 8.38
CA PRO A 144 -23.77 8.02 9.14
C PRO A 144 -22.38 7.81 9.72
N SER A 145 -22.30 7.39 10.97
CA SER A 145 -21.03 7.09 11.64
C SER A 145 -20.28 5.95 10.94
N THR A 146 -18.97 6.04 10.88
CA THR A 146 -18.09 5.02 10.31
C THR A 146 -17.38 4.27 11.44
N ALA A 147 -17.57 2.96 11.51
CA ALA A 147 -16.80 2.11 12.42
C ALA A 147 -15.42 1.86 11.86
N ILE A 148 -14.37 1.88 12.70
CA ILE A 148 -13.03 1.45 12.30
C ILE A 148 -12.44 0.51 13.33
N SER A 149 -11.77 -0.55 12.85
CA SER A 149 -11.13 -1.56 13.70
C SER A 149 -9.72 -1.89 13.22
N PHE A 150 -8.85 -2.17 14.19
CA PHE A 150 -7.47 -2.63 14.00
C PHE A 150 -7.29 -3.93 14.78
N SER A 151 -7.16 -5.05 14.11
CA SER A 151 -7.15 -6.37 14.74
C SER A 151 -5.83 -7.11 14.47
N VAL A 152 -5.39 -7.91 15.45
CA VAL A 152 -4.34 -8.91 15.19
C VAL A 152 -4.93 -10.01 14.31
N GLY A 153 -4.20 -10.40 13.27
CA GLY A 153 -4.69 -11.39 12.31
C GLY A 153 -5.88 -10.89 11.48
N GLY A 154 -5.92 -9.59 11.18
CA GLY A 154 -6.98 -8.96 10.40
C GLY A 154 -7.17 -9.59 9.01
N GLU A 155 -6.18 -10.30 8.48
CA GLU A 155 -6.26 -11.04 7.20
C GLU A 155 -7.35 -12.14 7.19
N ALA A 156 -7.92 -12.51 8.34
CA ALA A 156 -9.13 -13.35 8.40
C ALA A 156 -10.38 -12.64 7.84
N LEU A 157 -10.35 -11.31 7.74
CA LEU A 157 -11.43 -10.50 7.19
C LEU A 157 -11.19 -10.30 5.68
N LEU A 158 -12.21 -10.57 4.87
CA LEU A 158 -12.12 -10.47 3.40
C LEU A 158 -11.56 -9.14 2.89
N PRO A 159 -12.00 -7.95 3.37
CA PRO A 159 -11.43 -6.69 2.91
C PRO A 159 -9.94 -6.56 3.19
N VAL A 160 -9.47 -7.04 4.34
CA VAL A 160 -8.05 -6.98 4.72
C VAL A 160 -7.24 -7.97 3.88
N ALA A 161 -7.76 -9.18 3.64
CA ALA A 161 -7.11 -10.17 2.77
C ALA A 161 -6.94 -9.65 1.35
N VAL A 162 -7.98 -9.07 0.76
CA VAL A 162 -7.93 -8.48 -0.60
C VAL A 162 -6.94 -7.33 -0.65
N ALA A 163 -6.93 -6.44 0.34
CA ALA A 163 -5.98 -5.33 0.43
C ALA A 163 -4.52 -5.83 0.54
N SER A 164 -4.27 -6.85 1.38
CA SER A 164 -2.95 -7.48 1.54
C SER A 164 -2.46 -8.13 0.25
N MET A 165 -3.31 -8.91 -0.42
CA MET A 165 -2.98 -9.53 -1.71
C MET A 165 -2.66 -8.48 -2.77
N THR A 166 -3.48 -7.43 -2.87
CA THR A 166 -3.29 -6.34 -3.82
C THR A 166 -1.97 -5.61 -3.56
N ALA A 167 -1.67 -5.28 -2.30
CA ALA A 167 -0.42 -4.61 -1.93
C ALA A 167 0.82 -5.46 -2.26
N LYS A 168 0.77 -6.76 -1.97
CA LYS A 168 1.84 -7.71 -2.32
C LYS A 168 2.04 -7.79 -3.83
N TYR A 169 0.96 -7.94 -4.59
CA TYR A 169 1.02 -8.04 -6.05
C TYR A 169 1.58 -6.76 -6.69
N VAL A 170 1.08 -5.60 -6.28
CA VAL A 170 1.56 -4.31 -6.77
C VAL A 170 3.05 -4.11 -6.42
N ARG A 171 3.49 -4.54 -5.22
CA ARG A 171 4.91 -4.54 -4.83
C ARG A 171 5.77 -5.41 -5.76
N GLU A 172 5.32 -6.61 -6.11
CA GLU A 172 6.06 -7.49 -7.03
C GLU A 172 6.18 -6.89 -8.42
N LEU A 173 5.17 -6.19 -8.90
CA LEU A 173 5.24 -5.46 -10.16
C LEU A 173 6.28 -4.33 -10.10
N ALA A 174 6.33 -3.59 -9.00
CA ALA A 174 7.33 -2.55 -8.78
C ALA A 174 8.76 -3.11 -8.75
N MET A 175 8.97 -4.21 -8.03
CA MET A 175 10.27 -4.85 -7.96
C MET A 175 10.70 -5.40 -9.32
N ALA A 176 9.77 -5.88 -10.13
CA ALA A 176 10.09 -6.32 -11.48
C ALA A 176 10.48 -5.15 -12.39
N ALA A 177 9.76 -4.03 -12.34
CA ALA A 177 10.13 -2.82 -13.08
C ALA A 177 11.49 -2.28 -12.62
N PHE A 178 11.73 -2.27 -11.33
CA PHE A 178 13.02 -1.90 -10.73
C PHE A 178 14.15 -2.78 -11.29
N ASN A 179 14.02 -4.09 -11.20
CA ASN A 179 15.04 -5.03 -11.67
C ASN A 179 15.25 -4.92 -13.18
N HIS A 180 14.19 -4.71 -13.97
CA HIS A 180 14.31 -4.49 -15.41
C HIS A 180 15.11 -3.23 -15.75
N PHE A 181 14.85 -2.13 -15.04
CA PHE A 181 15.60 -0.88 -15.21
C PHE A 181 17.10 -1.08 -14.98
N TRP A 182 17.46 -1.80 -13.91
CA TRP A 182 18.87 -2.01 -13.55
C TRP A 182 19.55 -3.04 -14.44
N ALA A 183 18.86 -4.09 -14.87
CA ALA A 183 19.40 -5.08 -15.81
C ALA A 183 19.81 -4.47 -17.15
N GLY A 184 19.04 -3.47 -17.65
CA GLY A 184 19.39 -2.74 -18.85
C GLY A 184 20.64 -1.86 -18.73
N ARG A 185 21.07 -1.53 -17.50
CA ARG A 185 22.22 -0.64 -17.20
C ARG A 185 23.45 -1.39 -16.67
N SER A 186 23.23 -2.52 -16.06
CA SER A 186 24.28 -3.38 -15.53
C SER A 186 23.82 -4.84 -15.63
N PRO A 187 24.08 -5.51 -16.77
CA PRO A 187 23.64 -6.90 -16.98
C PRO A 187 24.21 -7.89 -15.96
N ALA A 188 25.36 -7.59 -15.36
CA ALA A 188 25.97 -8.42 -14.32
C ALA A 188 25.31 -8.27 -12.94
N LEU A 189 24.48 -7.24 -12.75
CA LEU A 189 23.83 -6.99 -11.47
C LEU A 189 22.68 -7.97 -11.26
N ARG A 190 22.77 -8.79 -10.23
CA ARG A 190 21.72 -9.76 -9.90
C ARG A 190 20.45 -9.04 -9.41
N PRO A 191 19.27 -9.46 -9.85
CA PRO A 191 18.00 -8.91 -9.36
C PRO A 191 17.88 -8.96 -7.84
N THR A 192 17.04 -8.07 -7.28
CA THR A 192 16.74 -8.06 -5.85
C THR A 192 15.24 -8.19 -5.60
N ALA A 193 14.88 -8.89 -4.53
CA ALA A 193 13.52 -8.91 -4.01
C ALA A 193 13.24 -7.77 -3.02
N GLY A 194 14.25 -6.96 -2.67
CA GLY A 194 14.13 -5.81 -1.77
C GLY A 194 13.94 -6.16 -0.30
N TYR A 195 14.21 -7.41 0.11
CA TYR A 195 14.25 -7.80 1.53
C TYR A 195 15.60 -7.43 2.17
N PRO A 196 15.69 -7.22 3.48
CA PRO A 196 16.85 -6.57 4.11
C PRO A 196 18.22 -7.13 3.73
N LEU A 197 18.40 -8.45 3.75
CA LEU A 197 19.70 -9.07 3.42
C LEU A 197 20.01 -8.94 1.93
N ASP A 198 19.02 -9.23 1.09
CA ASP A 198 19.14 -9.17 -0.36
C ASP A 198 19.32 -7.72 -0.86
N ALA A 199 18.61 -6.77 -0.24
CA ALA A 199 18.76 -5.36 -0.53
C ALA A 199 20.16 -4.84 -0.18
N ARG A 200 20.77 -5.30 0.93
CA ARG A 200 22.16 -4.94 1.28
C ARG A 200 23.16 -5.46 0.27
N ARG A 201 23.02 -6.73 -0.16
CA ARG A 201 23.83 -7.30 -1.24
C ARG A 201 23.73 -6.44 -2.50
N TRP A 202 22.50 -6.20 -2.97
CA TRP A 202 22.22 -5.41 -4.16
C TRP A 202 22.81 -4.00 -4.06
N TRP A 203 22.72 -3.37 -2.89
CA TRP A 203 23.26 -2.06 -2.62
C TRP A 203 24.79 -2.01 -2.82
N GLN A 204 25.49 -3.02 -2.35
CA GLN A 204 26.94 -3.15 -2.53
C GLN A 204 27.31 -3.41 -3.99
N GLU A 205 26.64 -4.36 -4.64
CA GLU A 205 26.89 -4.73 -6.03
C GLU A 205 26.59 -3.58 -7.01
N SER A 206 25.63 -2.72 -6.71
CA SER A 206 25.19 -1.62 -7.58
C SER A 206 25.97 -0.31 -7.42
N ALA A 207 26.95 -0.23 -6.50
CA ALA A 207 27.58 1.03 -6.11
C ALA A 207 28.14 1.83 -7.30
N ALA A 208 28.92 1.19 -8.18
CA ALA A 208 29.55 1.85 -9.35
C ALA A 208 28.48 2.39 -10.32
N VAL A 209 27.47 1.60 -10.64
CA VAL A 209 26.44 2.00 -11.61
C VAL A 209 25.51 3.09 -11.02
N ARG A 210 25.23 3.06 -9.72
CA ARG A 210 24.48 4.14 -9.04
C ARG A 210 25.23 5.47 -9.12
N GLN A 211 26.53 5.45 -8.85
CA GLN A 211 27.38 6.63 -8.94
C GLN A 211 27.44 7.16 -10.38
N GLN A 212 27.62 6.28 -11.37
CA GLN A 212 27.62 6.66 -12.78
C GLN A 212 26.29 7.31 -13.22
N LEU A 213 25.16 6.82 -12.71
CA LEU A 213 23.83 7.35 -13.02
C LEU A 213 23.46 8.57 -12.16
N MET A 214 24.29 8.96 -11.21
CA MET A 214 24.06 10.06 -10.27
C MET A 214 22.70 9.95 -9.55
N ILE A 215 22.24 8.74 -9.27
CA ILE A 215 20.97 8.50 -8.58
C ILE A 215 21.19 8.69 -7.08
N PRO A 216 20.46 9.61 -6.43
CA PRO A 216 20.61 9.87 -5.00
C PRO A 216 20.25 8.64 -4.16
N ASP A 217 21.05 8.37 -3.13
CA ASP A 217 20.82 7.24 -2.22
C ASP A 217 19.43 7.25 -1.60
N GLN A 218 18.92 8.42 -1.25
CA GLN A 218 17.57 8.59 -0.68
C GLN A 218 16.43 8.16 -1.62
N ALA A 219 16.66 8.15 -2.94
CA ALA A 219 15.67 7.69 -3.92
C ALA A 219 15.54 6.15 -3.94
N LEU A 220 16.56 5.45 -3.45
CA LEU A 220 16.68 3.99 -3.51
C LEU A 220 16.65 3.32 -2.14
N TRP A 221 17.20 3.97 -1.13
CA TRP A 221 17.40 3.37 0.18
C TRP A 221 16.48 3.99 1.24
N ARG A 222 15.62 3.15 1.81
CA ARG A 222 14.77 3.50 2.92
C ARG A 222 15.54 3.37 4.23
N ARG A 223 15.67 4.46 4.97
CA ARG A 223 16.15 4.46 6.34
C ARG A 223 15.08 3.78 7.22
N ALA A 224 15.47 2.82 8.07
CA ALA A 224 14.52 2.11 8.95
C ALA A 224 15.24 1.69 10.23
#